data_5819cb88a0fe83a3e63c1960b567a651
#
_entry.id   5819cb88a0fe83a3e63c1960b567a651
#
_cell.length_a   1.000
_cell.length_b   1.000
_cell.length_c   1.000
_cell.angle_alpha   90.00
_cell.angle_beta   90.00
_cell.angle_gamma   90.00
#
_symmetry.space_group_name_H-M   'P 1'
#
loop_
_entity.id
_entity.type
_entity.pdbx_description
1 polymer ?
#
loop_
_entity_poly.entity_id
_entity_poly.type
_entity_poly.pdbx_seq_one_letter_code
_entity_poly.pdbx_strand_id
1 'polypeptide(L)'
;AIGNPDAGGNTTTDPDWDALNVVASEDGKDLTITLSYPCSYFDKLAAFVATSPVQQATVEANGDAWCTEPDTYVCNGPYMITDWIPSERIVLSKNPNYVGGWDSSKIVSDTITLLLLEDSSAAYAAYNSGEAQLIKDVPTDEIPSLTKAEDGGDFYVDTILGTYYISLNDQKEPFTDPNVRKALSLAIDRDYVASTIMQGIYTPATALVGPGIVDNEGYFMDNANGGKPYIGDDYEANLEEAKQLMAEAGYPDGEGFPVIEYSANDAGYHIPVAEYVQQAWGELGITVNINKVEWASFLPMRRAGDYDISRNGWSMDYNDPSNMLELFTTNNGNNDGKYANPAFDKLIEESRVADKATHFEKLHEAEDMLMADAACIPVAYYNDFWLQSPSLKGTWHSPYGYWYLQYGYVEE
;
A
#
# COMPACT_ATOMS: atom_id res chain seq x y z
N ALA A 1 21.14 3.85 12.19
CA ALA A 1 20.69 2.57 11.68
C ALA A 1 20.93 1.49 12.73
N ILE A 2 19.86 0.91 13.21
CA ILE A 2 19.86 -0.10 14.26
C ILE A 2 19.81 -1.46 13.57
N GLY A 3 20.97 -2.02 13.26
CA GLY A 3 21.12 -3.26 12.53
C GLY A 3 20.90 -3.11 11.02
N ASN A 4 21.44 -4.05 10.26
CA ASN A 4 21.23 -4.14 8.81
C ASN A 4 20.30 -5.34 8.56
N PRO A 5 19.08 -5.16 8.04
CA PRO A 5 18.18 -6.28 7.77
C PRO A 5 18.80 -7.21 6.71
N ASP A 6 18.65 -8.51 6.89
CA ASP A 6 18.89 -9.50 5.84
C ASP A 6 17.80 -9.40 4.74
N ALA A 7 17.92 -10.22 3.70
CA ALA A 7 16.95 -10.27 2.60
C ALA A 7 15.51 -10.65 3.05
N GLY A 8 15.33 -11.16 4.25
CA GLY A 8 14.04 -11.45 4.88
C GLY A 8 13.54 -10.34 5.81
N GLY A 9 14.29 -9.23 5.94
CA GLY A 9 13.96 -8.13 6.84
C GLY A 9 14.40 -8.32 8.29
N ASN A 10 15.09 -9.42 8.61
CA ASN A 10 15.64 -9.65 9.94
C ASN A 10 16.96 -8.88 10.14
N THR A 11 17.18 -8.35 11.33
CA THR A 11 18.47 -7.71 11.66
C THR A 11 19.57 -8.76 11.81
N THR A 12 20.70 -8.56 11.11
CA THR A 12 21.86 -9.48 11.14
C THR A 12 22.85 -9.14 12.24
N THR A 13 22.66 -8.00 12.92
CA THR A 13 23.51 -7.53 14.03
C THR A 13 22.65 -7.09 15.20
N ASP A 14 23.16 -7.22 16.42
CA ASP A 14 22.51 -6.66 17.60
C ASP A 14 22.32 -5.15 17.45
N PRO A 15 21.13 -4.62 17.78
CA PRO A 15 20.86 -3.19 17.70
C PRO A 15 21.82 -2.38 18.60
N ASP A 16 22.37 -1.30 18.09
CA ASP A 16 23.07 -0.30 18.91
C ASP A 16 22.06 0.67 19.52
N TRP A 17 21.58 0.33 20.70
CA TRP A 17 20.58 1.13 21.41
C TRP A 17 21.12 2.49 21.87
N ASP A 18 22.42 2.62 22.10
CA ASP A 18 23.06 3.87 22.50
C ASP A 18 23.07 4.89 21.35
N ALA A 19 23.05 4.41 20.10
CA ALA A 19 22.95 5.27 18.92
C ALA A 19 21.53 5.82 18.67
N LEU A 20 20.52 5.34 19.38
CA LEU A 20 19.12 5.71 19.14
C LEU A 20 18.76 7.14 19.60
N ASN A 21 19.55 7.75 20.47
CA ASN A 21 19.32 9.11 21.01
C ASN A 21 17.88 9.39 21.49
N VAL A 22 17.29 8.41 22.17
CA VAL A 22 15.96 8.51 22.79
C VAL A 22 16.14 8.48 24.30
N VAL A 23 15.76 9.54 24.99
CA VAL A 23 16.01 9.69 26.42
C VAL A 23 14.71 10.00 27.15
N ALA A 24 14.38 9.21 28.16
CA ALA A 24 13.29 9.50 29.09
C ALA A 24 13.75 10.43 30.22
N SER A 25 12.87 11.33 30.67
CA SER A 25 13.11 12.14 31.87
C SER A 25 13.18 11.27 33.13
N GLU A 26 13.80 11.79 34.21
CA GLU A 26 13.94 11.05 35.47
C GLU A 26 12.58 10.67 36.11
N ASP A 27 11.54 11.47 35.87
CA ASP A 27 10.18 11.19 36.36
C ASP A 27 9.34 10.34 35.40
N GLY A 28 9.94 9.93 34.26
CA GLY A 28 9.31 9.06 33.26
C GLY A 28 8.14 9.68 32.48
N LYS A 29 8.01 11.02 32.48
CA LYS A 29 6.86 11.69 31.83
C LYS A 29 7.19 12.28 30.47
N ASP A 30 8.45 12.61 30.23
CA ASP A 30 8.89 13.20 28.98
C ASP A 30 9.82 12.24 28.25
N LEU A 31 9.64 12.14 26.92
CA LEU A 31 10.51 11.40 26.03
C LEU A 31 11.15 12.38 25.05
N THR A 32 12.46 12.50 25.08
CA THR A 32 13.22 13.33 24.16
C THR A 32 13.84 12.47 23.07
N ILE A 33 13.47 12.75 21.82
CA ILE A 33 14.03 12.10 20.63
C ILE A 33 14.91 13.11 19.90
N THR A 34 16.20 12.80 19.75
CA THR A 34 17.15 13.66 19.03
C THR A 34 17.42 13.07 17.66
N LEU A 35 17.00 13.77 16.61
CA LEU A 35 17.19 13.34 15.22
C LEU A 35 18.63 13.60 14.77
N SER A 36 19.20 12.70 13.99
CA SER A 36 20.56 12.84 13.42
C SER A 36 20.62 13.90 12.31
N TYR A 37 19.49 14.21 11.71
CA TYR A 37 19.31 15.24 10.67
C TYR A 37 17.89 15.82 10.74
N PRO A 38 17.62 17.02 10.17
CA PRO A 38 16.27 17.56 10.06
C PRO A 38 15.37 16.58 9.28
N CYS A 39 14.18 16.32 9.82
CA CYS A 39 13.16 15.48 9.14
C CYS A 39 11.83 16.22 9.20
N SER A 40 11.41 16.80 8.08
CA SER A 40 10.20 17.63 7.99
C SER A 40 8.90 16.86 8.15
N TYR A 41 8.96 15.53 8.08
CA TYR A 41 7.82 14.61 8.20
C TYR A 41 7.92 13.68 9.41
N PHE A 42 8.77 14.00 10.40
CA PHE A 42 8.99 13.16 11.58
C PHE A 42 7.71 12.96 12.42
N ASP A 43 6.86 13.97 12.50
CA ASP A 43 5.55 13.89 13.16
C ASP A 43 4.65 12.81 12.56
N LYS A 44 4.69 12.64 11.24
CA LYS A 44 3.97 11.58 10.53
C LYS A 44 4.57 10.20 10.80
N LEU A 45 5.91 10.09 10.83
CA LEU A 45 6.60 8.86 11.23
C LEU A 45 6.28 8.47 12.67
N ALA A 46 6.22 9.45 13.59
CA ALA A 46 5.88 9.21 14.99
C ALA A 46 4.41 8.82 15.20
N ALA A 47 3.54 9.06 14.23
CA ALA A 47 2.14 8.64 14.23
C ALA A 47 1.92 7.25 13.60
N PHE A 48 2.92 6.68 12.95
CA PHE A 48 2.83 5.36 12.34
C PHE A 48 2.76 4.27 13.41
N VAL A 49 1.92 3.26 13.19
CA VAL A 49 1.62 2.20 14.17
C VAL A 49 2.86 1.49 14.73
N ALA A 50 3.92 1.32 13.91
CA ALA A 50 5.17 0.69 14.33
C ALA A 50 5.94 1.46 15.43
N THR A 51 5.62 2.75 15.65
CA THR A 51 6.18 3.58 16.72
C THR A 51 5.36 3.56 18.00
N SER A 52 4.26 2.80 18.03
CA SER A 52 3.42 2.66 19.22
C SER A 52 4.21 2.03 20.38
N PRO A 53 4.10 2.54 21.62
CA PRO A 53 4.82 2.00 22.75
C PRO A 53 4.28 0.62 23.13
N VAL A 54 5.19 -0.28 23.50
CA VAL A 54 4.88 -1.60 24.06
C VAL A 54 5.36 -1.71 25.48
N GLN A 55 4.70 -2.53 26.32
CA GLN A 55 5.09 -2.71 27.70
C GLN A 55 6.27 -3.69 27.80
N GLN A 56 7.44 -3.19 28.21
CA GLN A 56 8.67 -3.97 28.31
C GLN A 56 8.49 -5.25 29.15
N ALA A 57 7.90 -5.15 30.35
CA ALA A 57 7.73 -6.31 31.23
C ALA A 57 6.89 -7.43 30.60
N THR A 58 5.89 -7.09 29.77
CA THR A 58 5.08 -8.08 29.06
C THR A 58 5.88 -8.76 27.96
N VAL A 59 6.66 -7.98 27.19
CA VAL A 59 7.51 -8.53 26.12
C VAL A 59 8.57 -9.45 26.70
N GLU A 60 9.26 -9.04 27.77
CA GLU A 60 10.29 -9.84 28.42
C GLU A 60 9.75 -11.14 29.05
N ALA A 61 8.50 -11.08 29.59
CA ALA A 61 7.89 -12.26 30.20
C ALA A 61 7.37 -13.29 29.18
N ASN A 62 6.94 -12.85 27.99
CA ASN A 62 6.21 -13.69 27.03
C ASN A 62 6.96 -13.92 25.69
N GLY A 63 8.08 -13.20 25.44
CA GLY A 63 8.79 -13.28 24.17
C GLY A 63 7.83 -13.00 22.98
N ASP A 64 7.89 -13.81 21.92
CA ASP A 64 7.07 -13.65 20.72
C ASP A 64 5.55 -13.79 20.97
N ALA A 65 5.15 -14.35 22.12
CA ALA A 65 3.75 -14.53 22.50
C ALA A 65 3.14 -13.30 23.20
N TRP A 66 3.85 -12.19 23.36
CA TRP A 66 3.40 -11.01 24.09
C TRP A 66 2.09 -10.38 23.55
N CYS A 67 1.77 -10.61 22.27
CA CYS A 67 0.61 -10.03 21.59
C CYS A 67 -0.26 -11.08 20.86
N THR A 68 -0.21 -12.35 21.27
CA THR A 68 -0.98 -13.44 20.63
C THR A 68 -2.17 -13.91 21.46
N GLU A 69 -2.29 -13.45 22.71
CA GLU A 69 -3.33 -13.84 23.63
C GLU A 69 -3.93 -12.61 24.35
N PRO A 70 -5.22 -12.59 24.70
CA PRO A 70 -5.85 -11.47 25.40
C PRO A 70 -5.12 -11.08 26.70
N ASP A 71 -4.68 -12.06 27.48
CA ASP A 71 -4.06 -11.87 28.79
C ASP A 71 -2.64 -11.28 28.70
N THR A 72 -1.99 -11.40 27.54
CA THR A 72 -0.64 -10.87 27.29
C THR A 72 -0.65 -9.60 26.45
N TYR A 73 -1.76 -9.27 25.79
CA TYR A 73 -1.89 -8.08 24.96
C TYR A 73 -2.19 -6.83 25.79
N VAL A 74 -1.16 -6.22 26.37
CA VAL A 74 -1.30 -4.97 27.12
C VAL A 74 -1.39 -3.78 26.19
N CYS A 75 -2.45 -2.98 26.33
CA CYS A 75 -2.70 -1.78 25.53
C CYS A 75 -3.14 -0.61 26.39
N ASN A 76 -2.98 0.60 25.87
CA ASN A 76 -3.39 1.86 26.49
C ASN A 76 -4.54 2.57 25.75
N GLY A 77 -5.16 1.89 24.79
CA GLY A 77 -6.31 2.39 24.02
C GLY A 77 -7.63 2.37 24.79
N PRO A 78 -8.71 2.94 24.22
CA PRO A 78 -10.04 2.99 24.83
C PRO A 78 -10.72 1.64 24.95
N TYR A 79 -10.27 0.65 24.19
CA TYR A 79 -10.71 -0.74 24.25
C TYR A 79 -9.51 -1.66 24.51
N MET A 80 -9.78 -2.82 25.07
CA MET A 80 -8.81 -3.90 25.30
C MET A 80 -9.38 -5.22 24.75
N ILE A 81 -8.50 -6.11 24.30
CA ILE A 81 -8.92 -7.45 23.88
C ILE A 81 -9.35 -8.24 25.11
N THR A 82 -10.56 -8.80 25.09
CA THR A 82 -11.11 -9.61 26.19
C THR A 82 -11.42 -11.03 25.78
N ASP A 83 -11.52 -11.31 24.49
CA ASP A 83 -11.67 -12.66 23.95
C ASP A 83 -11.01 -12.71 22.58
N TRP A 84 -10.33 -13.81 22.27
CA TRP A 84 -9.71 -14.06 20.96
C TRP A 84 -9.77 -15.54 20.64
N ILE A 85 -10.64 -15.89 19.72
CA ILE A 85 -10.74 -17.25 19.20
C ILE A 85 -10.22 -17.22 17.75
N PRO A 86 -9.05 -17.81 17.47
CA PRO A 86 -8.49 -17.84 16.11
C PRO A 86 -9.48 -18.37 15.08
N SER A 87 -9.53 -17.73 13.90
CA SER A 87 -10.46 -18.02 12.79
C SER A 87 -11.96 -17.92 13.14
N GLU A 88 -12.30 -17.29 14.27
CA GLU A 88 -13.70 -17.07 14.65
C GLU A 88 -13.94 -15.59 14.95
N ARG A 89 -13.33 -15.05 16.04
CA ARG A 89 -13.58 -13.66 16.46
C ARG A 89 -12.49 -13.09 17.36
N ILE A 90 -12.46 -11.76 17.43
CA ILE A 90 -11.81 -10.98 18.51
C ILE A 90 -12.87 -10.08 19.12
N VAL A 91 -12.94 -10.05 20.45
CA VAL A 91 -13.83 -9.15 21.20
C VAL A 91 -12.99 -8.10 21.91
N LEU A 92 -13.32 -6.84 21.63
CA LEU A 92 -12.76 -5.66 22.28
C LEU A 92 -13.80 -5.14 23.28
N SER A 93 -13.42 -4.96 24.54
CA SER A 93 -14.28 -4.36 25.57
C SER A 93 -13.69 -3.03 26.04
N LYS A 94 -14.52 -2.13 26.56
CA LYS A 94 -14.05 -0.85 27.12
C LYS A 94 -12.92 -1.08 28.12
N ASN A 95 -11.85 -0.31 27.96
CA ASN A 95 -10.73 -0.32 28.89
C ASN A 95 -11.03 0.57 30.10
N PRO A 96 -11.22 0.00 31.30
CA PRO A 96 -11.56 0.77 32.49
C PRO A 96 -10.41 1.68 32.97
N ASN A 97 -9.19 1.43 32.50
CA ASN A 97 -8.02 2.20 32.88
C ASN A 97 -7.65 3.27 31.81
N TYR A 98 -8.49 3.46 30.79
CA TYR A 98 -8.22 4.41 29.74
C TYR A 98 -8.22 5.87 30.28
N VAL A 99 -7.10 6.57 30.04
CA VAL A 99 -6.88 7.96 30.46
C VAL A 99 -6.44 8.87 29.31
N GLY A 100 -6.53 8.39 28.08
CA GLY A 100 -5.89 9.00 26.91
C GLY A 100 -6.71 10.05 26.17
N GLY A 101 -6.27 10.39 24.95
CA GLY A 101 -6.67 11.56 24.18
C GLY A 101 -8.03 11.48 23.46
N TRP A 102 -8.75 10.37 23.48
CA TRP A 102 -10.09 10.26 22.90
C TRP A 102 -11.15 10.73 23.90
N ASP A 103 -12.18 11.43 23.42
CA ASP A 103 -13.30 11.88 24.25
C ASP A 103 -14.11 10.68 24.79
N SER A 104 -13.87 10.31 26.05
CA SER A 104 -14.50 9.17 26.68
C SER A 104 -16.03 9.27 26.77
N SER A 105 -16.60 10.48 26.68
CA SER A 105 -18.06 10.67 26.69
C SER A 105 -18.73 10.20 25.40
N LYS A 106 -17.95 10.06 24.31
CA LYS A 106 -18.39 9.56 23.01
C LYS A 106 -18.13 8.07 22.81
N ILE A 107 -17.41 7.42 23.74
CA ILE A 107 -17.15 5.98 23.70
C ILE A 107 -18.34 5.27 24.34
N VAL A 108 -19.38 5.01 23.55
CA VAL A 108 -20.68 4.53 24.07
C VAL A 108 -20.86 3.03 23.98
N SER A 109 -20.32 2.37 22.93
CA SER A 109 -20.42 0.92 22.79
C SER A 109 -19.59 0.19 23.84
N ASP A 110 -20.16 -0.81 24.52
CA ASP A 110 -19.45 -1.56 25.56
C ASP A 110 -18.45 -2.56 24.94
N THR A 111 -18.78 -3.09 23.76
CA THR A 111 -17.96 -4.05 23.05
C THR A 111 -17.95 -3.78 21.55
N ILE A 112 -16.85 -4.18 20.89
CA ILE A 112 -16.69 -4.26 19.45
C ILE A 112 -16.26 -5.69 19.14
N THR A 113 -17.00 -6.40 18.30
CA THR A 113 -16.67 -7.76 17.89
C THR A 113 -16.15 -7.74 16.44
N LEU A 114 -14.96 -8.26 16.24
CA LEU A 114 -14.38 -8.49 14.92
C LEU A 114 -14.57 -9.95 14.55
N LEU A 115 -15.37 -10.24 13.53
CA LEU A 115 -15.55 -11.57 12.97
C LEU A 115 -14.38 -11.88 12.04
N LEU A 116 -13.70 -12.99 12.27
CA LEU A 116 -12.54 -13.44 11.49
C LEU A 116 -13.00 -14.40 10.37
N LEU A 117 -13.63 -13.84 9.34
CA LEU A 117 -14.15 -14.60 8.20
C LEU A 117 -13.13 -14.58 7.06
N GLU A 118 -12.74 -15.73 6.56
CA GLU A 118 -11.75 -15.85 5.47
C GLU A 118 -12.37 -15.68 4.08
N ASP A 119 -13.67 -15.91 3.96
CA ASP A 119 -14.41 -15.90 2.68
C ASP A 119 -15.31 -14.66 2.58
N SER A 120 -15.17 -13.91 1.48
CA SER A 120 -15.94 -12.69 1.24
C SER A 120 -17.45 -12.96 1.11
N SER A 121 -17.84 -14.13 0.59
CA SER A 121 -19.27 -14.52 0.49
C SER A 121 -19.85 -14.79 1.89
N ALA A 122 -19.06 -15.36 2.81
CA ALA A 122 -19.45 -15.53 4.21
C ALA A 122 -19.59 -14.15 4.92
N ALA A 123 -18.66 -13.22 4.67
CA ALA A 123 -18.76 -11.86 5.19
C ALA A 123 -20.00 -11.14 4.66
N TYR A 124 -20.29 -11.26 3.37
CA TYR A 124 -21.48 -10.69 2.74
C TYR A 124 -22.79 -11.31 3.29
N ALA A 125 -22.81 -12.62 3.55
CA ALA A 125 -23.95 -13.27 4.19
C ALA A 125 -24.16 -12.78 5.63
N ALA A 126 -23.08 -12.60 6.41
CA ALA A 126 -23.16 -12.03 7.76
C ALA A 126 -23.71 -10.60 7.76
N TYR A 127 -23.31 -9.78 6.77
CA TYR A 127 -23.85 -8.44 6.59
C TYR A 127 -25.34 -8.48 6.26
N ASN A 128 -25.74 -9.26 5.27
CA ASN A 128 -27.13 -9.35 4.82
C ASN A 128 -28.07 -9.93 5.89
N SER A 129 -27.57 -10.76 6.81
CA SER A 129 -28.34 -11.26 7.96
C SER A 129 -28.42 -10.27 9.12
N GLY A 130 -27.63 -9.19 9.11
CA GLY A 130 -27.52 -8.22 10.19
C GLY A 130 -26.58 -8.67 11.32
N GLU A 131 -25.88 -9.78 11.19
CA GLU A 131 -24.86 -10.24 12.14
C GLU A 131 -23.65 -9.29 12.15
N ALA A 132 -23.19 -8.83 10.97
CA ALA A 132 -22.17 -7.80 10.83
C ALA A 132 -22.78 -6.47 10.40
N GLN A 133 -22.38 -5.37 11.04
CA GLN A 133 -22.80 -4.01 10.67
C GLN A 133 -21.82 -3.34 9.70
N LEU A 134 -20.64 -3.89 9.53
CA LEU A 134 -19.61 -3.43 8.59
C LEU A 134 -18.83 -4.65 8.09
N ILE A 135 -18.63 -4.71 6.78
CA ILE A 135 -17.72 -5.69 6.16
C ILE A 135 -16.78 -4.97 5.21
N LYS A 136 -15.50 -5.36 5.27
CA LYS A 136 -14.45 -4.83 4.39
C LYS A 136 -14.34 -5.66 3.10
N ASP A 137 -14.46 -6.98 3.20
CA ASP A 137 -14.27 -7.89 2.07
C ASP A 137 -15.63 -8.13 1.36
N VAL A 138 -15.96 -7.24 0.42
CA VAL A 138 -17.17 -7.37 -0.41
C VAL A 138 -16.83 -8.22 -1.64
N PRO A 139 -17.63 -9.26 -1.95
CA PRO A 139 -17.41 -10.05 -3.17
C PRO A 139 -17.46 -9.18 -4.43
N THR A 140 -16.46 -9.30 -5.30
CA THR A 140 -16.33 -8.44 -6.48
C THR A 140 -17.46 -8.62 -7.50
N ASP A 141 -18.07 -9.79 -7.56
CA ASP A 141 -19.23 -10.10 -8.41
C ASP A 141 -20.54 -9.44 -7.92
N GLU A 142 -20.62 -9.07 -6.65
CA GLU A 142 -21.76 -8.34 -6.08
C GLU A 142 -21.70 -6.81 -6.33
N ILE A 143 -20.49 -6.25 -6.49
CA ILE A 143 -20.27 -4.80 -6.60
C ILE A 143 -21.15 -4.13 -7.66
N PRO A 144 -21.38 -4.68 -8.88
CA PRO A 144 -22.22 -4.04 -9.88
C PRO A 144 -23.69 -3.87 -9.47
N SER A 145 -24.14 -4.63 -8.46
CA SER A 145 -25.52 -4.58 -7.96
C SER A 145 -25.70 -3.64 -6.76
N LEU A 146 -24.59 -3.18 -6.15
CA LEU A 146 -24.61 -2.38 -4.94
C LEU A 146 -24.90 -0.90 -5.24
N THR A 147 -25.69 -0.28 -4.38
CA THR A 147 -25.95 1.16 -4.46
C THR A 147 -24.95 1.91 -3.56
N LYS A 148 -24.26 2.88 -4.13
CA LYS A 148 -23.30 3.71 -3.38
C LYS A 148 -24.01 4.50 -2.27
N ALA A 149 -23.31 4.76 -1.18
CA ALA A 149 -23.84 5.50 -0.03
C ALA A 149 -24.25 6.94 -0.40
N GLU A 150 -23.54 7.59 -1.31
CA GLU A 150 -23.87 8.92 -1.84
C GLU A 150 -25.23 8.96 -2.56
N ASP A 151 -25.66 7.83 -3.11
CA ASP A 151 -26.95 7.63 -3.78
C ASP A 151 -28.02 7.03 -2.86
N GLY A 152 -27.75 7.01 -1.55
CA GLY A 152 -28.66 6.50 -0.52
C GLY A 152 -28.56 5.01 -0.24
N GLY A 153 -27.51 4.34 -0.73
CA GLY A 153 -27.17 2.94 -0.41
C GLY A 153 -26.29 2.82 0.83
N ASP A 154 -25.66 1.66 0.97
CA ASP A 154 -24.79 1.27 2.08
C ASP A 154 -23.38 0.86 1.62
N PHE A 155 -23.08 1.01 0.35
CA PHE A 155 -21.79 0.72 -0.25
C PHE A 155 -20.94 1.99 -0.34
N TYR A 156 -19.79 1.96 0.32
CA TYR A 156 -18.84 3.07 0.41
C TYR A 156 -17.60 2.77 -0.42
N VAL A 157 -17.03 3.82 -1.01
CA VAL A 157 -15.74 3.78 -1.70
C VAL A 157 -14.97 5.04 -1.31
N ASP A 158 -13.77 4.87 -0.73
CA ASP A 158 -12.92 5.98 -0.29
C ASP A 158 -11.50 5.80 -0.81
N THR A 159 -10.87 6.91 -1.21
CA THR A 159 -9.48 6.92 -1.64
C THR A 159 -8.55 6.63 -0.47
N ILE A 160 -7.62 5.69 -0.66
CA ILE A 160 -6.50 5.46 0.24
C ILE A 160 -5.18 5.83 -0.44
N LEU A 161 -4.17 6.18 0.36
CA LEU A 161 -2.87 6.58 -0.15
C LEU A 161 -2.10 5.35 -0.60
N GLY A 162 -2.10 5.09 -1.89
CA GLY A 162 -1.42 3.92 -2.44
C GLY A 162 -1.66 3.70 -3.91
N THR A 163 -0.81 2.88 -4.51
CA THR A 163 -0.81 2.62 -5.94
C THR A 163 -0.63 1.13 -6.22
N TYR A 164 -1.51 0.59 -7.04
CA TYR A 164 -1.35 -0.69 -7.70
C TYR A 164 -0.42 -0.50 -8.90
N TYR A 165 0.66 -1.23 -8.95
CA TYR A 165 1.61 -1.20 -10.06
C TYR A 165 2.10 -2.60 -10.41
N ILE A 166 2.71 -2.72 -11.57
CA ILE A 166 3.37 -3.94 -12.01
C ILE A 166 4.87 -3.71 -11.87
N SER A 167 5.57 -4.65 -11.23
CA SER A 167 7.03 -4.70 -11.17
C SER A 167 7.56 -5.59 -12.30
N LEU A 168 8.53 -5.05 -13.04
CA LEU A 168 9.37 -5.81 -13.92
C LEU A 168 10.67 -6.13 -13.18
N ASN A 169 11.33 -7.22 -13.52
CA ASN A 169 12.66 -7.50 -12.99
C ASN A 169 13.70 -6.81 -13.88
N ASP A 170 14.12 -5.60 -13.50
CA ASP A 170 15.01 -4.73 -14.27
C ASP A 170 16.41 -5.31 -14.51
N GLN A 171 16.76 -6.43 -13.84
CA GLN A 171 18.02 -7.14 -14.02
C GLN A 171 17.93 -8.32 -15.01
N LYS A 172 16.73 -8.63 -15.50
CA LYS A 172 16.48 -9.70 -16.47
C LYS A 172 16.24 -9.14 -17.88
N GLU A 173 16.89 -9.73 -18.88
CA GLU A 173 16.49 -9.46 -20.27
C GLU A 173 15.06 -9.98 -20.54
N PRO A 174 14.24 -9.25 -21.29
CA PRO A 174 14.55 -8.01 -22.01
C PRO A 174 14.27 -6.72 -21.22
N PHE A 175 13.97 -6.79 -19.92
CA PHE A 175 13.56 -5.65 -19.09
C PHE A 175 14.72 -4.76 -18.65
N THR A 176 15.96 -5.10 -18.97
CA THR A 176 17.13 -4.21 -18.83
C THR A 176 17.04 -2.99 -19.76
N ASP A 177 16.29 -3.08 -20.87
CA ASP A 177 16.06 -1.98 -21.79
C ASP A 177 14.87 -1.12 -21.33
N PRO A 178 15.05 0.17 -21.00
CA PRO A 178 13.95 1.06 -20.61
C PRO A 178 12.91 1.27 -21.69
N ASN A 179 13.25 1.15 -23.00
CA ASN A 179 12.29 1.23 -24.09
C ASN A 179 11.28 0.08 -24.04
N VAL A 180 11.76 -1.14 -23.71
CA VAL A 180 10.86 -2.30 -23.49
C VAL A 180 9.91 -2.02 -22.32
N ARG A 181 10.44 -1.58 -21.17
CA ARG A 181 9.60 -1.29 -20.00
C ARG A 181 8.57 -0.19 -20.27
N LYS A 182 8.99 0.88 -20.97
CA LYS A 182 8.10 1.96 -21.37
C LYS A 182 7.02 1.48 -22.33
N ALA A 183 7.37 0.66 -23.34
CA ALA A 183 6.43 0.09 -24.28
C ALA A 183 5.35 -0.76 -23.57
N LEU A 184 5.77 -1.63 -22.65
CA LEU A 184 4.86 -2.44 -21.85
C LEU A 184 3.92 -1.57 -20.99
N SER A 185 4.42 -0.45 -20.46
CA SER A 185 3.59 0.50 -19.69
C SER A 185 2.56 1.19 -20.59
N LEU A 186 2.96 1.69 -21.74
CA LEU A 186 2.08 2.43 -22.67
C LEU A 186 0.98 1.56 -23.28
N ALA A 187 1.22 0.25 -23.42
CA ALA A 187 0.26 -0.70 -23.98
C ALA A 187 -0.88 -1.10 -23.00
N ILE A 188 -0.97 -0.49 -21.82
CA ILE A 188 -2.06 -0.72 -20.88
C ILE A 188 -3.06 0.42 -20.94
N ASP A 189 -4.31 0.12 -21.33
CA ASP A 189 -5.45 1.03 -21.17
C ASP A 189 -5.90 1.06 -19.71
N ARG A 190 -5.45 2.07 -18.99
CA ARG A 190 -5.70 2.25 -17.56
C ARG A 190 -7.15 2.59 -17.26
N ASP A 191 -7.81 3.32 -18.16
CA ASP A 191 -9.21 3.65 -18.02
C ASP A 191 -10.09 2.40 -18.16
N TYR A 192 -9.77 1.52 -19.11
CA TYR A 192 -10.44 0.24 -19.25
C TYR A 192 -10.19 -0.67 -18.04
N VAL A 193 -8.95 -0.72 -17.54
CA VAL A 193 -8.63 -1.49 -16.33
C VAL A 193 -9.45 -0.99 -15.14
N ALA A 194 -9.42 0.31 -14.87
CA ALA A 194 -10.10 0.88 -13.71
C ALA A 194 -11.63 0.78 -13.83
N SER A 195 -12.20 1.15 -14.99
CA SER A 195 -13.64 1.22 -15.17
C SER A 195 -14.30 -0.15 -15.38
N THR A 196 -13.64 -1.05 -16.10
CA THR A 196 -14.21 -2.34 -16.51
C THR A 196 -13.69 -3.50 -15.68
N ILE A 197 -12.36 -3.68 -15.61
CA ILE A 197 -11.77 -4.82 -14.89
C ILE A 197 -11.94 -4.63 -13.38
N MET A 198 -11.67 -3.42 -12.87
CA MET A 198 -11.80 -3.09 -11.45
C MET A 198 -13.16 -2.43 -11.12
N GLN A 199 -14.11 -2.49 -12.04
CA GLN A 199 -15.53 -2.14 -11.87
C GLN A 199 -15.75 -0.70 -11.34
N GLY A 200 -14.86 0.25 -11.68
CA GLY A 200 -14.95 1.63 -11.24
C GLY A 200 -14.65 1.86 -9.74
N ILE A 201 -14.04 0.87 -9.08
CA ILE A 201 -13.60 1.00 -7.69
C ILE A 201 -12.30 1.80 -7.60
N TYR A 202 -11.32 1.49 -8.44
CA TYR A 202 -10.02 2.15 -8.46
C TYR A 202 -9.96 3.25 -9.53
N THR A 203 -8.98 4.15 -9.39
CA THR A 203 -8.77 5.27 -10.32
C THR A 203 -7.54 4.99 -11.20
N PRO A 204 -7.57 5.32 -12.52
CA PRO A 204 -6.42 5.13 -13.39
C PRO A 204 -5.16 5.82 -12.86
N ALA A 205 -4.01 5.13 -12.87
CA ALA A 205 -2.75 5.69 -12.37
C ALA A 205 -1.80 6.04 -13.52
N THR A 206 -1.40 7.30 -13.60
CA THR A 206 -0.43 7.82 -14.57
C THR A 206 0.94 8.14 -13.97
N ALA A 207 1.09 7.98 -12.64
CA ALA A 207 2.29 8.21 -11.85
C ALA A 207 2.38 7.17 -10.72
N LEU A 208 3.52 7.07 -10.06
CA LEU A 208 3.68 6.22 -8.88
C LEU A 208 3.06 6.89 -7.65
N VAL A 209 3.34 8.18 -7.43
CA VAL A 209 2.80 8.94 -6.30
C VAL A 209 1.40 9.43 -6.65
N GLY A 210 0.41 8.92 -5.91
CA GLY A 210 -1.02 9.09 -6.21
C GLY A 210 -1.66 10.34 -5.58
N PRO A 211 -2.99 10.46 -5.72
CA PRO A 211 -3.74 11.60 -5.20
C PRO A 211 -3.75 11.62 -3.66
N GLY A 212 -3.93 12.81 -3.06
CA GLY A 212 -4.01 13.01 -1.61
C GLY A 212 -2.67 13.01 -0.89
N ILE A 213 -1.55 12.72 -1.58
CA ILE A 213 -0.21 12.78 -1.01
C ILE A 213 0.25 14.24 -0.98
N VAL A 214 0.72 14.68 0.19
CA VAL A 214 1.08 16.08 0.42
C VAL A 214 2.33 16.51 -0.36
N ASP A 215 2.41 17.81 -0.64
CA ASP A 215 3.57 18.50 -1.19
C ASP A 215 4.02 19.64 -0.26
N ASN A 216 4.99 20.41 -0.70
CA ASN A 216 5.35 21.67 -0.06
C ASN A 216 4.14 22.61 0.02
N GLU A 217 3.42 22.74 -1.08
CA GLU A 217 2.12 23.41 -1.20
C GLU A 217 1.15 22.55 -2.02
N GLY A 218 -0.03 22.24 -1.47
CA GLY A 218 -1.03 21.40 -2.13
C GLY A 218 -0.69 19.92 -2.13
N TYR A 219 -0.94 19.25 -3.25
CA TYR A 219 -0.70 17.82 -3.43
C TYR A 219 0.41 17.56 -4.44
N PHE A 220 1.18 16.52 -4.19
CA PHE A 220 2.38 16.18 -4.95
C PHE A 220 2.05 15.91 -6.43
N MET A 221 1.02 15.09 -6.70
CA MET A 221 0.62 14.75 -8.06
C MET A 221 0.23 15.99 -8.90
N ASP A 222 -0.35 17.02 -8.28
CA ASP A 222 -0.77 18.24 -8.98
C ASP A 222 0.42 19.09 -9.47
N ASN A 223 1.58 18.92 -8.86
CA ASN A 223 2.81 19.68 -9.17
C ASN A 223 3.85 18.84 -9.94
N ALA A 224 3.77 17.49 -9.84
CA ALA A 224 4.69 16.59 -10.51
C ALA A 224 4.65 16.75 -12.04
N ASN A 225 5.78 16.56 -12.73
CA ASN A 225 5.92 16.70 -14.18
C ASN A 225 5.34 18.03 -14.72
N GLY A 226 5.46 19.11 -13.94
CA GLY A 226 4.87 20.40 -14.29
C GLY A 226 3.34 20.40 -14.37
N GLY A 227 2.68 19.57 -13.57
CA GLY A 227 1.22 19.43 -13.48
C GLY A 227 0.61 18.64 -14.66
N LYS A 228 1.40 17.79 -15.32
CA LYS A 228 0.94 16.94 -16.43
C LYS A 228 1.07 15.46 -16.07
N PRO A 229 0.16 14.60 -16.55
CA PRO A 229 0.34 13.17 -16.38
C PRO A 229 1.61 12.68 -17.10
N TYR A 230 2.30 11.68 -16.55
CA TYR A 230 3.44 11.03 -17.20
C TYR A 230 3.01 10.14 -18.38
N ILE A 231 1.78 9.66 -18.37
CA ILE A 231 1.20 8.81 -19.39
C ILE A 231 -0.05 9.52 -19.90
N GLY A 232 -0.14 9.72 -21.21
CA GLY A 232 -1.28 10.37 -21.84
C GLY A 232 -2.56 9.53 -21.75
N ASP A 233 -3.70 10.18 -21.91
CA ASP A 233 -5.06 9.58 -21.88
C ASP A 233 -5.50 9.01 -23.24
N ASP A 234 -4.77 9.28 -24.33
CA ASP A 234 -5.02 8.71 -25.65
C ASP A 234 -4.37 7.33 -25.77
N TYR A 235 -5.12 6.28 -25.45
CA TYR A 235 -4.62 4.90 -25.48
C TYR A 235 -4.12 4.48 -26.87
N GLU A 236 -4.79 4.87 -27.96
CA GLU A 236 -4.38 4.50 -29.32
C GLU A 236 -3.02 5.14 -29.66
N ALA A 237 -2.81 6.40 -29.28
CA ALA A 237 -1.52 7.06 -29.45
C ALA A 237 -0.42 6.39 -28.59
N ASN A 238 -0.73 6.02 -27.34
CA ASN A 238 0.18 5.31 -26.46
C ASN A 238 0.57 3.94 -27.01
N LEU A 239 -0.39 3.19 -27.58
CA LEU A 239 -0.14 1.87 -28.17
C LEU A 239 0.76 1.97 -29.43
N GLU A 240 0.56 2.99 -30.27
CA GLU A 240 1.42 3.23 -31.43
C GLU A 240 2.85 3.62 -31.00
N GLU A 241 3.02 4.45 -29.96
CA GLU A 241 4.35 4.73 -29.37
C GLU A 241 4.97 3.45 -28.80
N ALA A 242 4.18 2.61 -28.11
CA ALA A 242 4.66 1.32 -27.59
C ALA A 242 5.22 0.42 -28.70
N LYS A 243 4.53 0.29 -29.84
CA LYS A 243 5.01 -0.50 -31.00
C LYS A 243 6.32 0.06 -31.57
N GLN A 244 6.45 1.40 -31.62
CA GLN A 244 7.69 2.03 -32.08
C GLN A 244 8.86 1.73 -31.14
N LEU A 245 8.66 1.86 -29.83
CA LEU A 245 9.67 1.55 -28.81
C LEU A 245 10.08 0.07 -28.84
N MET A 246 9.14 -0.86 -29.05
CA MET A 246 9.45 -2.28 -29.23
C MET A 246 10.33 -2.53 -30.48
N ALA A 247 10.02 -1.85 -31.58
CA ALA A 247 10.81 -1.97 -32.78
C ALA A 247 12.23 -1.37 -32.62
N GLU A 248 12.37 -0.23 -31.92
CA GLU A 248 13.65 0.38 -31.57
C GLU A 248 14.48 -0.51 -30.63
N ALA A 249 13.84 -1.23 -29.71
CA ALA A 249 14.47 -2.22 -28.86
C ALA A 249 14.84 -3.54 -29.56
N GLY A 250 14.50 -3.65 -30.87
CA GLY A 250 14.85 -4.81 -31.69
C GLY A 250 13.78 -5.92 -31.75
N TYR A 251 12.55 -5.63 -31.29
CA TYR A 251 11.42 -6.57 -31.26
C TYR A 251 10.21 -6.06 -32.09
N PRO A 252 10.37 -5.74 -33.39
CA PRO A 252 9.26 -5.30 -34.22
C PRO A 252 8.16 -6.36 -34.23
N ASP A 253 6.91 -5.97 -33.98
CA ASP A 253 5.76 -6.89 -33.87
C ASP A 253 5.99 -8.08 -32.92
N GLY A 254 6.85 -7.91 -31.91
CA GLY A 254 7.23 -8.94 -30.95
C GLY A 254 8.18 -10.00 -31.46
N GLU A 255 8.74 -9.85 -32.69
CA GLU A 255 9.63 -10.85 -33.28
C GLU A 255 10.88 -11.05 -32.41
N GLY A 256 11.11 -12.28 -31.97
CA GLY A 256 12.25 -12.64 -31.11
C GLY A 256 12.09 -12.29 -29.64
N PHE A 257 10.98 -11.68 -29.23
CA PHE A 257 10.70 -11.43 -27.80
C PHE A 257 10.47 -12.75 -27.06
N PRO A 258 11.04 -12.97 -25.86
CA PRO A 258 10.85 -14.20 -25.13
C PRO A 258 9.41 -14.34 -24.63
N VAL A 259 8.97 -15.58 -24.38
CA VAL A 259 7.76 -15.83 -23.58
C VAL A 259 8.05 -15.43 -22.14
N ILE A 260 7.21 -14.57 -21.57
CA ILE A 260 7.37 -14.03 -20.21
C ILE A 260 6.31 -14.57 -19.27
N GLU A 261 6.63 -14.62 -17.97
CA GLU A 261 5.72 -15.03 -16.92
C GLU A 261 5.24 -13.83 -16.10
N TYR A 262 3.92 -13.66 -15.99
CA TYR A 262 3.28 -12.70 -15.10
C TYR A 262 2.81 -13.42 -13.82
N SER A 263 3.46 -13.15 -12.71
CA SER A 263 3.13 -13.74 -11.42
C SER A 263 2.17 -12.85 -10.62
N ALA A 264 1.08 -13.42 -10.14
CA ALA A 264 0.10 -12.74 -9.27
C ALA A 264 -0.48 -13.70 -8.23
N ASN A 265 -0.84 -13.18 -7.06
CA ASN A 265 -1.64 -13.95 -6.10
C ASN A 265 -3.12 -13.88 -6.47
N ASP A 266 -3.85 -14.98 -6.16
CA ASP A 266 -5.26 -15.10 -6.47
C ASP A 266 -6.12 -14.42 -5.41
N ALA A 267 -6.32 -13.11 -5.58
CA ALA A 267 -7.15 -12.29 -4.70
C ALA A 267 -7.69 -11.07 -5.45
N GLY A 268 -8.93 -10.67 -5.20
CA GLY A 268 -9.55 -9.48 -5.75
C GLY A 268 -9.42 -9.41 -7.28
N TYR A 269 -8.90 -8.31 -7.79
CA TYR A 269 -8.76 -8.06 -9.23
C TYR A 269 -7.42 -8.51 -9.83
N HIS A 270 -6.53 -9.18 -9.07
CA HIS A 270 -5.15 -9.42 -9.54
C HIS A 270 -5.08 -10.33 -10.75
N ILE A 271 -5.87 -11.41 -10.77
CA ILE A 271 -5.91 -12.32 -11.93
C ILE A 271 -6.65 -11.70 -13.11
N PRO A 272 -7.83 -11.08 -12.96
CA PRO A 272 -8.46 -10.32 -14.05
C PRO A 272 -7.56 -9.27 -14.69
N VAL A 273 -6.76 -8.53 -13.90
CA VAL A 273 -5.76 -7.58 -14.42
C VAL A 273 -4.66 -8.30 -15.19
N ALA A 274 -4.14 -9.42 -14.69
CA ALA A 274 -3.12 -10.19 -15.40
C ALA A 274 -3.64 -10.75 -16.74
N GLU A 275 -4.89 -11.20 -16.81
CA GLU A 275 -5.55 -11.66 -18.03
C GLU A 275 -5.72 -10.52 -19.05
N TYR A 276 -6.09 -9.34 -18.58
CA TYR A 276 -6.16 -8.15 -19.43
C TYR A 276 -4.76 -7.77 -19.96
N VAL A 277 -3.75 -7.73 -19.08
CA VAL A 277 -2.36 -7.39 -19.47
C VAL A 277 -1.82 -8.40 -20.49
N GLN A 278 -2.11 -9.69 -20.32
CA GLN A 278 -1.78 -10.73 -21.32
C GLN A 278 -2.39 -10.40 -22.69
N GLN A 279 -3.65 -9.97 -22.72
CA GLN A 279 -4.31 -9.56 -23.98
C GLN A 279 -3.68 -8.30 -24.55
N ALA A 280 -3.49 -7.25 -23.74
CA ALA A 280 -2.98 -5.94 -24.18
C ALA A 280 -1.56 -6.06 -24.74
N TRP A 281 -0.68 -6.82 -24.09
CA TRP A 281 0.67 -7.05 -24.60
C TRP A 281 0.69 -8.01 -25.81
N GLY A 282 -0.36 -8.78 -26.03
CA GLY A 282 -0.59 -9.51 -27.28
C GLY A 282 -0.64 -8.61 -28.52
N GLU A 283 -1.11 -7.34 -28.37
CA GLU A 283 -1.10 -6.32 -29.44
C GLU A 283 0.33 -5.86 -29.82
N LEU A 284 1.31 -6.12 -28.95
CA LEU A 284 2.74 -5.92 -29.23
C LEU A 284 3.42 -7.20 -29.77
N GLY A 285 2.66 -8.29 -29.98
CA GLY A 285 3.19 -9.60 -30.38
C GLY A 285 3.83 -10.39 -29.24
N ILE A 286 3.62 -10.02 -28.00
CA ILE A 286 4.22 -10.65 -26.82
C ILE A 286 3.34 -11.79 -26.30
N THR A 287 3.97 -12.91 -25.96
CA THR A 287 3.30 -14.04 -25.29
C THR A 287 3.54 -13.99 -23.78
N VAL A 288 2.48 -13.91 -22.99
CA VAL A 288 2.53 -13.90 -21.53
C VAL A 288 1.88 -15.17 -20.97
N ASN A 289 2.55 -15.85 -20.03
CA ASN A 289 1.96 -16.89 -19.20
C ASN A 289 1.60 -16.32 -17.83
N ILE A 290 0.40 -16.64 -17.34
CA ILE A 290 -0.04 -16.20 -16.01
C ILE A 290 0.31 -17.28 -14.99
N ASN A 291 1.09 -16.92 -13.97
CA ASN A 291 1.46 -17.77 -12.86
C ASN A 291 0.67 -17.32 -11.60
N LYS A 292 -0.30 -18.14 -11.20
CA LYS A 292 -1.06 -17.93 -9.95
C LYS A 292 -0.28 -18.51 -8.79
N VAL A 293 0.06 -17.68 -7.81
CA VAL A 293 0.85 -18.05 -6.66
C VAL A 293 0.06 -17.76 -5.38
N GLU A 294 0.08 -18.71 -4.44
CA GLU A 294 -0.51 -18.50 -3.12
C GLU A 294 0.29 -17.42 -2.34
N TRP A 295 -0.41 -16.58 -1.55
CA TRP A 295 0.16 -15.37 -0.95
C TRP A 295 1.43 -15.60 -0.11
N ALA A 296 1.45 -16.65 0.74
CA ALA A 296 2.60 -16.94 1.59
C ALA A 296 3.86 -17.32 0.80
N SER A 297 3.68 -17.88 -0.42
CA SER A 297 4.77 -18.18 -1.36
C SER A 297 5.09 -17.02 -2.28
N PHE A 298 4.09 -16.19 -2.61
CA PHE A 298 4.22 -15.07 -3.52
C PHE A 298 5.17 -13.97 -3.00
N LEU A 299 5.03 -13.57 -1.74
CA LEU A 299 5.86 -12.52 -1.15
C LEU A 299 7.36 -12.87 -1.13
N PRO A 300 7.80 -14.06 -0.63
CA PRO A 300 9.20 -14.45 -0.68
C PRO A 300 9.76 -14.52 -2.11
N MET A 301 8.99 -15.11 -3.04
CA MET A 301 9.36 -15.18 -4.46
C MET A 301 9.60 -13.79 -5.06
N ARG A 302 8.67 -12.86 -4.84
CA ARG A 302 8.75 -11.49 -5.34
C ARG A 302 9.95 -10.75 -4.74
N ARG A 303 10.16 -10.82 -3.43
CA ARG A 303 11.31 -10.20 -2.75
C ARG A 303 12.65 -10.75 -3.21
N ALA A 304 12.72 -12.05 -3.51
CA ALA A 304 13.91 -12.68 -4.07
C ALA A 304 14.20 -12.25 -5.52
N GLY A 305 13.21 -11.73 -6.25
CA GLY A 305 13.32 -11.42 -7.68
C GLY A 305 13.20 -12.67 -8.57
N ASP A 306 12.58 -13.75 -8.07
CA ASP A 306 12.40 -15.01 -8.80
C ASP A 306 11.15 -14.95 -9.69
N TYR A 307 11.06 -13.92 -10.53
CA TYR A 307 9.97 -13.68 -11.47
C TYR A 307 10.47 -12.84 -12.66
N ASP A 308 9.71 -12.83 -13.75
CA ASP A 308 9.92 -11.91 -14.86
C ASP A 308 9.14 -10.63 -14.64
N ILE A 309 7.85 -10.77 -14.40
CA ILE A 309 6.90 -9.70 -14.10
C ILE A 309 6.02 -10.13 -12.94
N SER A 310 5.73 -9.21 -12.06
CA SER A 310 4.91 -9.47 -10.88
C SER A 310 3.92 -8.33 -10.64
N ARG A 311 2.69 -8.69 -10.25
CA ARG A 311 1.82 -7.70 -9.66
C ARG A 311 2.48 -7.14 -8.40
N ASN A 312 2.31 -5.86 -8.15
CA ASN A 312 2.79 -5.18 -6.97
C ASN A 312 1.82 -4.08 -6.54
N GLY A 313 2.11 -3.43 -5.44
CA GLY A 313 1.40 -2.28 -4.93
C GLY A 313 1.94 -1.88 -3.57
N TRP A 314 1.72 -0.63 -3.22
CA TRP A 314 2.09 -0.09 -1.93
C TRP A 314 0.97 0.79 -1.39
N SER A 315 0.58 0.56 -0.15
CA SER A 315 -0.24 1.47 0.63
C SER A 315 0.68 2.19 1.61
N MET A 316 0.56 3.50 1.68
CA MET A 316 1.51 4.32 2.42
C MET A 316 1.38 4.16 3.93
N ASP A 317 2.52 4.13 4.61
CA ASP A 317 2.62 4.12 6.07
C ASP A 317 2.44 5.52 6.67
N TYR A 318 2.87 6.55 5.93
CA TYR A 318 2.77 7.96 6.30
C TYR A 318 2.66 8.84 5.05
N ASN A 319 1.98 10.00 5.16
CA ASN A 319 1.69 10.89 4.04
C ASN A 319 2.88 11.81 3.72
N ASP A 320 3.87 11.23 3.03
CA ASP A 320 5.00 11.94 2.43
C ASP A 320 5.46 11.14 1.19
N PRO A 321 5.73 11.77 0.03
CA PRO A 321 6.09 11.07 -1.21
C PRO A 321 7.30 10.15 -1.07
N SER A 322 8.20 10.43 -0.10
CA SER A 322 9.35 9.58 0.18
C SER A 322 8.94 8.15 0.51
N ASN A 323 7.77 7.93 1.14
CA ASN A 323 7.28 6.58 1.46
C ASN A 323 7.02 5.71 0.21
N MET A 324 6.69 6.32 -0.92
CA MET A 324 6.55 5.63 -2.21
C MET A 324 7.88 5.53 -2.95
N LEU A 325 8.63 6.63 -3.02
CA LEU A 325 9.83 6.71 -3.86
C LEU A 325 11.02 5.95 -3.26
N GLU A 326 11.17 5.93 -1.93
CA GLU A 326 12.25 5.18 -1.26
C GLU A 326 12.22 3.67 -1.56
N LEU A 327 11.06 3.11 -1.90
CA LEU A 327 10.92 1.69 -2.27
C LEU A 327 11.87 1.31 -3.42
N PHE A 328 12.16 2.24 -4.32
CA PHE A 328 12.94 2.01 -5.54
C PHE A 328 14.43 2.32 -5.38
N THR A 329 14.91 2.70 -4.18
CA THR A 329 16.36 2.84 -3.97
C THR A 329 17.05 1.48 -4.06
N THR A 330 18.25 1.46 -4.61
CA THR A 330 18.99 0.24 -5.00
C THR A 330 19.08 -0.81 -3.89
N ASN A 331 19.21 -0.39 -2.62
CA ASN A 331 19.37 -1.31 -1.48
C ASN A 331 18.11 -1.41 -0.58
N ASN A 332 16.95 -0.93 -1.05
CA ASN A 332 15.71 -1.05 -0.28
C ASN A 332 15.20 -2.50 -0.33
N GLY A 333 14.83 -3.06 0.81
CA GLY A 333 14.29 -4.42 0.91
C GLY A 333 12.95 -4.64 0.19
N ASN A 334 12.24 -3.55 -0.13
CA ASN A 334 10.99 -3.56 -0.90
C ASN A 334 11.18 -3.20 -2.38
N ASN A 335 12.44 -3.00 -2.84
CA ASN A 335 12.75 -2.82 -4.25
C ASN A 335 12.62 -4.17 -4.99
N ASP A 336 11.41 -4.62 -5.17
CA ASP A 336 11.13 -5.91 -5.78
C ASP A 336 11.56 -5.94 -7.25
N GLY A 337 11.40 -4.83 -8.00
CA GLY A 337 11.81 -4.69 -9.40
C GLY A 337 13.32 -4.66 -9.62
N LYS A 338 14.11 -4.57 -8.55
CA LYS A 338 15.59 -4.49 -8.60
C LYS A 338 16.10 -3.30 -9.41
N TYR A 339 15.31 -2.23 -9.50
CA TYR A 339 15.75 -0.97 -10.09
C TYR A 339 17.03 -0.46 -9.42
N ALA A 340 17.98 0.00 -10.21
CA ALA A 340 19.28 0.45 -9.71
C ALA A 340 19.74 1.68 -10.52
N ASN A 341 19.56 2.86 -9.94
CA ASN A 341 20.01 4.11 -10.53
C ASN A 341 20.67 4.99 -9.47
N PRO A 342 22.02 5.14 -9.48
CA PRO A 342 22.74 5.93 -8.47
C PRO A 342 22.34 7.42 -8.44
N ALA A 343 21.81 7.97 -9.53
CA ALA A 343 21.34 9.35 -9.54
C ALA A 343 19.99 9.47 -8.81
N PHE A 344 19.11 8.48 -8.96
CA PHE A 344 17.88 8.37 -8.19
C PHE A 344 18.16 8.19 -6.69
N ASP A 345 19.04 7.25 -6.34
CA ASP A 345 19.44 7.02 -4.93
C ASP A 345 19.93 8.30 -4.28
N LYS A 346 20.75 9.06 -5.01
CA LYS A 346 21.28 10.34 -4.54
C LYS A 346 20.19 11.39 -4.31
N LEU A 347 19.19 11.49 -5.19
CA LEU A 347 18.05 12.41 -4.99
C LEU A 347 17.29 12.07 -3.70
N ILE A 348 17.03 10.79 -3.45
CA ILE A 348 16.36 10.32 -2.23
C ILE A 348 17.23 10.63 -0.98
N GLU A 349 18.54 10.38 -1.04
CA GLU A 349 19.46 10.70 0.08
C GLU A 349 19.50 12.19 0.37
N GLU A 350 19.59 13.04 -0.67
CA GLU A 350 19.58 14.50 -0.54
C GLU A 350 18.25 15.01 0.02
N SER A 351 17.12 14.44 -0.42
CA SER A 351 15.79 14.83 0.07
C SER A 351 15.63 14.63 1.58
N ARG A 352 16.19 13.54 2.12
CA ARG A 352 16.08 13.19 3.56
C ARG A 352 16.67 14.25 4.50
N VAL A 353 17.72 14.94 4.08
CA VAL A 353 18.47 15.88 4.92
C VAL A 353 18.20 17.35 4.56
N ALA A 354 17.33 17.59 3.59
CA ALA A 354 17.00 18.92 3.08
C ALA A 354 15.98 19.65 3.97
N ASP A 355 15.87 20.96 3.78
CA ASP A 355 14.72 21.72 4.26
C ASP A 355 13.44 21.29 3.51
N LYS A 356 12.27 21.66 4.05
CA LYS A 356 10.99 21.19 3.52
C LYS A 356 10.81 21.45 2.02
N ALA A 357 11.15 22.63 1.53
CA ALA A 357 10.95 22.98 0.12
C ALA A 357 11.86 22.17 -0.79
N THR A 358 13.15 22.10 -0.46
CA THR A 358 14.14 21.30 -1.20
C THR A 358 13.85 19.79 -1.12
N HIS A 359 13.31 19.32 0.00
CA HIS A 359 12.86 17.93 0.14
C HIS A 359 11.87 17.55 -0.97
N PHE A 360 10.78 18.29 -1.13
CA PHE A 360 9.78 18.00 -2.15
C PHE A 360 10.31 18.23 -3.57
N GLU A 361 11.15 19.27 -3.81
CA GLU A 361 11.80 19.47 -5.10
C GLU A 361 12.61 18.24 -5.54
N LYS A 362 13.39 17.66 -4.60
CA LYS A 362 14.17 16.45 -4.87
C LYS A 362 13.29 15.21 -5.13
N LEU A 363 12.16 15.10 -4.44
CA LEU A 363 11.22 14.00 -4.67
C LEU A 363 10.51 14.12 -6.03
N HIS A 364 10.20 15.35 -6.49
CA HIS A 364 9.72 15.56 -7.86
C HIS A 364 10.76 15.12 -8.90
N GLU A 365 12.03 15.55 -8.76
CA GLU A 365 13.11 15.12 -9.64
C GLU A 365 13.27 13.58 -9.64
N ALA A 366 13.08 12.96 -8.47
CA ALA A 366 13.17 11.50 -8.34
C ALA A 366 12.01 10.78 -9.04
N GLU A 367 10.76 11.27 -8.91
CA GLU A 367 9.63 10.67 -9.63
C GLU A 367 9.75 10.86 -11.14
N ASP A 368 10.17 12.06 -11.59
CA ASP A 368 10.42 12.31 -13.02
C ASP A 368 11.42 11.29 -13.59
N MET A 369 12.50 11.01 -12.86
CA MET A 369 13.51 10.01 -13.27
C MET A 369 12.93 8.59 -13.26
N LEU A 370 12.22 8.20 -12.18
CA LEU A 370 11.62 6.88 -12.04
C LEU A 370 10.65 6.56 -13.18
N MET A 371 9.80 7.54 -13.52
CA MET A 371 8.80 7.41 -14.57
C MET A 371 9.44 7.42 -15.97
N ALA A 372 10.49 8.23 -16.18
CA ALA A 372 11.24 8.24 -17.44
C ALA A 372 11.95 6.91 -17.70
N ASP A 373 12.51 6.28 -16.65
CA ASP A 373 13.15 4.96 -16.71
C ASP A 373 12.15 3.80 -16.76
N ALA A 374 10.85 4.08 -16.58
CA ALA A 374 9.78 3.09 -16.46
C ALA A 374 10.13 1.96 -15.47
N ALA A 375 10.67 2.31 -14.29
CA ALA A 375 11.11 1.37 -13.28
C ALA A 375 9.96 0.53 -12.68
N CYS A 376 8.72 0.97 -12.86
CA CYS A 376 7.50 0.24 -12.61
C CYS A 376 6.40 0.70 -13.55
N ILE A 377 5.31 -0.05 -13.60
CA ILE A 377 4.13 0.29 -14.41
C ILE A 377 2.98 0.62 -13.47
N PRO A 378 2.70 1.89 -13.14
CA PRO A 378 1.50 2.28 -12.41
C PRO A 378 0.25 1.89 -13.21
N VAL A 379 -0.74 1.30 -12.53
CA VAL A 379 -1.97 0.82 -13.17
C VAL A 379 -3.19 1.53 -12.61
N ALA A 380 -3.34 1.54 -11.28
CA ALA A 380 -4.49 2.16 -10.62
C ALA A 380 -4.12 2.70 -9.23
N TYR A 381 -4.73 3.81 -8.83
CA TYR A 381 -4.65 4.29 -7.46
C TYR A 381 -5.68 3.56 -6.61
N TYR A 382 -5.28 3.20 -5.39
CA TYR A 382 -6.09 2.42 -4.50
C TYR A 382 -7.27 3.23 -3.92
N ASN A 383 -8.41 2.57 -3.84
CA ASN A 383 -9.52 2.95 -2.99
C ASN A 383 -9.86 1.75 -2.10
N ASP A 384 -10.29 2.00 -0.86
CA ASP A 384 -11.00 1.00 -0.07
C ASP A 384 -12.49 1.04 -0.41
N PHE A 385 -13.14 -0.12 -0.29
CA PHE A 385 -14.58 -0.23 -0.48
C PHE A 385 -15.18 -1.21 0.55
N TRP A 386 -16.37 -0.86 1.03
CA TRP A 386 -17.00 -1.63 2.10
C TRP A 386 -18.51 -1.46 2.11
N LEU A 387 -19.20 -2.38 2.79
CA LEU A 387 -20.59 -2.21 3.16
C LEU A 387 -20.69 -1.81 4.63
N GLN A 388 -21.49 -0.80 4.92
CA GLN A 388 -21.77 -0.34 6.28
C GLN A 388 -23.25 -0.11 6.46
N SER A 389 -23.84 -0.78 7.44
CA SER A 389 -25.24 -0.59 7.83
C SER A 389 -25.52 0.89 8.11
N PRO A 390 -26.62 1.44 7.61
CA PRO A 390 -27.04 2.79 7.92
C PRO A 390 -27.26 3.04 9.42
N SER A 391 -27.47 1.97 10.21
CA SER A 391 -27.58 2.06 11.68
C SER A 391 -26.22 2.20 12.39
N LEU A 392 -25.10 1.82 11.76
CA LEU A 392 -23.77 1.99 12.33
C LEU A 392 -23.28 3.43 12.15
N LYS A 393 -23.08 4.13 13.25
CA LYS A 393 -22.65 5.53 13.30
C LYS A 393 -21.32 5.68 14.04
N GLY A 394 -20.68 6.85 13.87
CA GLY A 394 -19.49 7.24 14.65
C GLY A 394 -18.21 6.51 14.27
N THR A 395 -18.20 5.73 13.19
CA THR A 395 -17.00 5.13 12.63
C THR A 395 -16.28 6.13 11.72
N TRP A 396 -14.99 5.96 11.57
CA TRP A 396 -14.19 6.73 10.62
C TRP A 396 -13.17 5.83 9.91
N HIS A 397 -13.05 5.99 8.61
CA HIS A 397 -12.06 5.33 7.77
C HIS A 397 -10.96 6.32 7.41
N SER A 398 -9.70 5.95 7.58
CA SER A 398 -8.56 6.84 7.31
C SER A 398 -8.01 6.64 5.89
N PRO A 399 -7.33 7.66 5.33
CA PRO A 399 -6.64 7.51 4.04
C PRO A 399 -5.51 6.44 4.03
N TYR A 400 -5.16 5.89 5.18
CA TYR A 400 -4.21 4.77 5.31
C TYR A 400 -4.89 3.39 5.33
N GLY A 401 -6.20 3.31 5.12
CA GLY A 401 -6.98 2.08 5.19
C GLY A 401 -7.25 1.58 6.62
N TYR A 402 -7.07 2.42 7.65
CA TYR A 402 -7.36 2.06 9.04
C TYR A 402 -8.77 2.46 9.44
N TRP A 403 -9.41 1.58 10.20
CA TRP A 403 -10.73 1.79 10.77
C TRP A 403 -10.64 2.28 12.21
N TYR A 404 -11.31 3.37 12.49
CA TYR A 404 -11.45 3.95 13.83
C TYR A 404 -12.87 3.71 14.33
N LEU A 405 -13.03 2.74 15.20
CA LEU A 405 -14.32 2.25 15.68
C LEU A 405 -14.64 2.70 17.12
N GLN A 406 -13.73 3.43 17.78
CA GLN A 406 -13.86 3.81 19.19
C GLN A 406 -15.07 4.69 19.50
N TYR A 407 -15.62 5.38 18.53
CA TYR A 407 -16.86 6.15 18.63
C TYR A 407 -18.05 5.47 17.94
N GLY A 408 -17.84 4.25 17.45
CA GLY A 408 -18.87 3.47 16.79
C GLY A 408 -20.02 3.10 17.70
N TYR A 409 -21.26 3.21 17.22
CA TYR A 409 -22.45 2.73 17.90
C TYR A 409 -23.52 2.35 16.89
N VAL A 410 -24.41 1.46 17.29
CA VAL A 410 -25.59 1.08 16.50
C VAL A 410 -26.78 1.90 16.98
N GLU A 411 -27.41 2.62 16.06
CA GLU A 411 -28.64 3.39 16.29
C GLU A 411 -29.83 2.43 16.16
N GLU A 412 -30.75 2.40 17.18
CA GLU A 412 -31.92 1.53 17.20
C GLU A 412 -33.05 1.99 16.25
#